data_5b988220a20cda9bf18bdc19371d1262
#
_entry.id   5b988220a20cda9bf18bdc19371d1262
#
_cell.length_a   1.000
_cell.length_b   1.000
_cell.length_c   1.000
_cell.angle_alpha   90.00
_cell.angle_beta   90.00
_cell.angle_gamma   90.00
#
_symmetry.space_group_name_H-M   'P 1'
#
loop_
_entity.id
_entity.type
_entity.pdbx_description
1 polymer ?
#
loop_
_entity_poly.entity_id
_entity_poly.type
_entity_poly.pdbx_seq_one_letter_code
_entity_poly.pdbx_strand_id
1 'polypeptide(L)'
;MFYLTQLLIDLGATRFADKIGYRICVVTSQAVSAVGLVMLAILPEIIPVPFLGILIAVVFYAIGSGLVEVLVSPIVEACPFENKDGRMSLLHSFYCWGAVGVVLGSILFFAVFGTKNWRILTLLWALVPLVNVVQFLACPIERLVEDGESLPLRKLLRLPLLWMMILLMICSGASETSMAQWASAFAESALRVSKTVGDLAGPCLFAVSMGLSRILYGKMSEKLNLEKAMLLSGLLCVACYLLASFSPLPILGLTGCALCGFSVGIMWPGTISLSSQKCPQGGTAMFAFLALAGDLGGTVSPAMVGSFSELAGGNLKAGLLVATFFPILLVVCLLVLNQRMNFFHPKVTELQNQL
;
A
#
# COMPACT_ATOMS: atom_id res chain seq x y z
N MET A 1 1.95 -8.43 -14.16
CA MET A 1 2.12 -9.75 -13.48
C MET A 1 2.23 -9.62 -11.98
N PHE A 2 3.08 -8.72 -11.44
CA PHE A 2 3.26 -8.56 -9.99
C PHE A 2 1.91 -8.36 -9.26
N TYR A 3 1.22 -7.25 -9.50
CA TYR A 3 -0.06 -6.95 -8.86
C TYR A 3 -1.15 -8.02 -9.12
N LEU A 4 -1.20 -8.62 -10.33
CA LEU A 4 -2.15 -9.70 -10.59
C LEU A 4 -1.89 -10.91 -9.69
N THR A 5 -0.62 -11.29 -9.49
CA THR A 5 -0.25 -12.38 -8.59
C THR A 5 -0.60 -12.02 -7.15
N GLN A 6 -0.30 -10.79 -6.72
CA GLN A 6 -0.62 -10.29 -5.40
C GLN A 6 -2.12 -10.34 -5.13
N LEU A 7 -2.97 -9.81 -6.03
CA LEU A 7 -4.43 -9.90 -5.93
C LEU A 7 -4.95 -11.35 -5.76
N LEU A 8 -4.35 -12.32 -6.47
CA LEU A 8 -4.74 -13.73 -6.33
C LEU A 8 -4.34 -14.30 -4.97
N ILE A 9 -3.19 -13.91 -4.43
CA ILE A 9 -2.72 -14.33 -3.10
C ILE A 9 -3.59 -13.71 -2.01
N ASP A 10 -3.92 -12.43 -2.11
CA ASP A 10 -4.79 -11.74 -1.15
C ASP A 10 -6.16 -12.41 -1.07
N LEU A 11 -6.74 -12.70 -2.24
CA LEU A 11 -8.00 -13.45 -2.30
C LEU A 11 -7.88 -14.84 -1.69
N GLY A 12 -6.80 -15.56 -1.95
CA GLY A 12 -6.51 -16.87 -1.36
C GLY A 12 -6.36 -16.80 0.16
N ALA A 13 -5.61 -15.80 0.66
CA ALA A 13 -5.32 -15.63 2.07
C ALA A 13 -6.58 -15.49 2.95
N THR A 14 -7.69 -14.96 2.39
CA THR A 14 -9.00 -14.90 3.08
C THR A 14 -9.49 -16.25 3.60
N ARG A 15 -8.97 -17.35 3.06
CA ARG A 15 -9.43 -18.71 3.37
C ARG A 15 -8.41 -19.58 4.07
N PHE A 16 -7.12 -19.36 3.84
CA PHE A 16 -6.08 -20.27 4.34
C PHE A 16 -5.23 -19.68 5.46
N ALA A 17 -5.10 -18.36 5.57
CA ALA A 17 -4.16 -17.73 6.52
C ALA A 17 -4.43 -18.12 7.97
N ASP A 18 -5.71 -18.09 8.41
CA ASP A 18 -6.10 -18.45 9.76
C ASP A 18 -5.90 -19.95 10.04
N LYS A 19 -6.10 -20.82 9.02
CA LYS A 19 -5.97 -22.28 9.15
C LYS A 19 -4.53 -22.74 9.25
N ILE A 20 -3.63 -22.14 8.44
CA ILE A 20 -2.21 -22.49 8.41
C ILE A 20 -1.48 -21.86 9.61
N GLY A 21 -1.93 -20.67 10.04
CA GLY A 21 -1.34 -19.88 11.10
C GLY A 21 -0.36 -18.83 10.59
N TYR A 22 -0.38 -17.65 11.22
CA TYR A 22 0.36 -16.46 10.77
C TYR A 22 1.86 -16.68 10.69
N ARG A 23 2.47 -17.38 11.66
CA ARG A 23 3.91 -17.63 11.66
C ARG A 23 4.36 -18.40 10.41
N ILE A 24 3.67 -19.49 10.08
CA ILE A 24 4.02 -20.31 8.91
C ILE A 24 3.86 -19.47 7.65
N CYS A 25 2.75 -18.74 7.53
CA CYS A 25 2.47 -17.89 6.37
C CYS A 25 3.53 -16.78 6.19
N VAL A 26 3.89 -16.05 7.27
CA VAL A 26 4.83 -14.94 7.15
C VAL A 26 6.27 -15.42 6.93
N VAL A 27 6.67 -16.52 7.52
CA VAL A 27 7.99 -17.14 7.27
C VAL A 27 8.08 -17.63 5.82
N THR A 28 7.02 -18.31 5.34
CA THR A 28 6.94 -18.75 3.93
C THR A 28 6.96 -17.57 2.98
N SER A 29 6.26 -16.48 3.29
CA SER A 29 6.26 -15.26 2.47
C SER A 29 7.67 -14.71 2.25
N GLN A 30 8.45 -14.61 3.34
CA GLN A 30 9.82 -14.09 3.28
C GLN A 30 10.75 -15.07 2.52
N ALA A 31 10.62 -16.36 2.75
CA ALA A 31 11.41 -17.38 2.04
C ALA A 31 11.13 -17.36 0.53
N VAL A 32 9.86 -17.29 0.12
CA VAL A 32 9.46 -17.24 -1.30
C VAL A 32 9.89 -15.91 -1.93
N SER A 33 9.82 -14.79 -1.21
CA SER A 33 10.35 -13.51 -1.68
C SER A 33 11.85 -13.56 -1.95
N ALA A 34 12.62 -14.14 -1.03
CA ALA A 34 14.07 -14.32 -1.20
C ALA A 34 14.39 -15.19 -2.42
N VAL A 35 13.69 -16.32 -2.56
CA VAL A 35 13.83 -17.22 -3.74
C VAL A 35 13.51 -16.46 -5.01
N GLY A 36 12.43 -15.70 -5.06
CA GLY A 36 12.05 -14.91 -6.24
C GLY A 36 13.11 -13.87 -6.63
N LEU A 37 13.73 -13.18 -5.65
CA LEU A 37 14.82 -12.24 -5.93
C LEU A 37 16.08 -12.96 -6.44
N VAL A 38 16.42 -14.12 -5.89
CA VAL A 38 17.53 -14.94 -6.38
C VAL A 38 17.23 -15.41 -7.81
N MET A 39 16.01 -15.88 -8.08
CA MET A 39 15.57 -16.27 -9.42
C MET A 39 15.67 -15.10 -10.40
N LEU A 40 15.33 -13.88 -9.99
CA LEU A 40 15.45 -12.69 -10.82
C LEU A 40 16.90 -12.43 -11.25
N ALA A 41 17.87 -12.70 -10.39
CA ALA A 41 19.28 -12.54 -10.72
C ALA A 41 19.79 -13.64 -11.68
N ILE A 42 19.19 -14.84 -11.71
CA ILE A 42 19.72 -16.03 -12.36
C ILE A 42 18.93 -16.42 -13.61
N LEU A 43 17.59 -16.50 -13.54
CA LEU A 43 16.74 -17.05 -14.60
C LEU A 43 16.85 -16.33 -15.96
N PRO A 44 16.99 -14.99 -16.02
CA PRO A 44 17.10 -14.30 -17.31
C PRO A 44 18.31 -14.72 -18.16
N GLU A 45 19.31 -15.37 -17.54
CA GLU A 45 20.48 -15.88 -18.27
C GLU A 45 20.39 -17.34 -18.67
N ILE A 46 19.67 -18.14 -17.85
CA ILE A 46 19.56 -19.58 -18.07
C ILE A 46 18.44 -19.89 -19.07
N ILE A 47 17.37 -19.11 -19.02
CA ILE A 47 16.19 -19.33 -19.87
C ILE A 47 16.43 -18.71 -21.25
N PRO A 48 16.19 -19.44 -22.36
CA PRO A 48 16.40 -18.92 -23.71
C PRO A 48 15.67 -17.62 -24.03
N VAL A 49 14.53 -17.36 -23.36
CA VAL A 49 13.78 -16.12 -23.42
C VAL A 49 13.95 -15.37 -22.08
N PRO A 50 14.88 -14.39 -21.98
CA PRO A 50 15.17 -13.69 -20.71
C PRO A 50 13.95 -13.08 -20.05
N PHE A 51 13.03 -12.55 -20.84
CA PHE A 51 11.77 -11.97 -20.35
C PHE A 51 10.89 -12.99 -19.60
N LEU A 52 10.85 -14.23 -20.05
CA LEU A 52 10.13 -15.30 -19.35
C LEU A 52 10.78 -15.61 -17.99
N GLY A 53 12.11 -15.59 -17.91
CA GLY A 53 12.85 -15.71 -16.64
C GLY A 53 12.48 -14.61 -15.64
N ILE A 54 12.40 -13.36 -16.10
CA ILE A 54 11.92 -12.23 -15.29
C ILE A 54 10.49 -12.47 -14.82
N LEU A 55 9.58 -12.87 -15.71
CA LEU A 55 8.17 -13.09 -15.34
C LEU A 55 8.01 -14.18 -14.28
N ILE A 56 8.74 -15.28 -14.40
CA ILE A 56 8.70 -16.36 -13.39
C ILE A 56 9.20 -15.83 -12.04
N ALA A 57 10.33 -15.14 -12.01
CA ALA A 57 10.88 -14.56 -10.80
C ALA A 57 9.90 -13.56 -10.15
N VAL A 58 9.26 -12.70 -10.96
CA VAL A 58 8.23 -11.74 -10.52
C VAL A 58 7.07 -12.44 -9.83
N VAL A 59 6.58 -13.55 -10.37
CA VAL A 59 5.49 -14.32 -9.75
C VAL A 59 5.90 -14.80 -8.36
N PHE A 60 7.11 -15.33 -8.20
CA PHE A 60 7.58 -15.83 -6.91
C PHE A 60 7.67 -14.72 -5.85
N TYR A 61 8.35 -13.62 -6.13
CA TYR A 61 8.45 -12.57 -5.11
C TYR A 61 7.12 -11.81 -4.91
N ALA A 62 6.22 -11.80 -5.91
CA ALA A 62 4.88 -11.26 -5.74
C ALA A 62 4.01 -12.13 -4.81
N ILE A 63 4.14 -13.47 -4.86
CA ILE A 63 3.50 -14.38 -3.89
C ILE A 63 3.95 -14.02 -2.47
N GLY A 64 5.25 -13.86 -2.27
CA GLY A 64 5.79 -13.50 -0.97
C GLY A 64 5.31 -12.12 -0.50
N SER A 65 5.30 -11.12 -1.40
CA SER A 65 4.84 -9.76 -1.11
C SER A 65 3.37 -9.74 -0.69
N GLY A 66 2.46 -10.35 -1.46
CA GLY A 66 1.03 -10.40 -1.12
C GLY A 66 0.78 -11.09 0.22
N LEU A 67 1.44 -12.23 0.48
CA LEU A 67 1.26 -12.95 1.73
C LEU A 67 1.67 -12.10 2.97
N VAL A 68 2.79 -11.37 2.89
CA VAL A 68 3.21 -10.54 4.01
C VAL A 68 2.30 -9.32 4.18
N GLU A 69 1.83 -8.73 3.10
CA GLU A 69 0.97 -7.55 3.12
C GLU A 69 -0.35 -7.82 3.84
N VAL A 70 -1.00 -8.94 3.53
CA VAL A 70 -2.25 -9.35 4.21
C VAL A 70 -2.04 -9.59 5.70
N LEU A 71 -0.86 -10.08 6.11
CA LEU A 71 -0.63 -10.59 7.46
C LEU A 71 -0.02 -9.57 8.43
N VAL A 72 0.77 -8.61 7.96
CA VAL A 72 1.45 -7.68 8.88
C VAL A 72 0.48 -6.81 9.67
N SER A 73 -0.62 -6.37 9.06
CA SER A 73 -1.63 -5.56 9.72
C SER A 73 -2.40 -6.33 10.79
N PRO A 74 -2.97 -7.54 10.55
CA PRO A 74 -3.59 -8.32 11.61
C PRO A 74 -2.61 -8.76 12.70
N ILE A 75 -1.34 -9.04 12.40
CA ILE A 75 -0.32 -9.36 13.42
C ILE A 75 -0.12 -8.17 14.35
N VAL A 76 0.00 -6.95 13.84
CA VAL A 76 0.16 -5.74 14.67
C VAL A 76 -1.12 -5.41 15.43
N GLU A 77 -2.29 -5.62 14.82
CA GLU A 77 -3.58 -5.41 15.47
C GLU A 77 -3.82 -6.40 16.63
N ALA A 78 -3.31 -7.63 16.52
CA ALA A 78 -3.37 -8.64 17.58
C ALA A 78 -2.47 -8.32 18.78
N CYS A 79 -1.42 -7.51 18.59
CA CYS A 79 -0.53 -7.15 19.67
C CYS A 79 -1.25 -6.31 20.75
N PRO A 80 -0.93 -6.48 22.05
CA PRO A 80 -1.58 -5.80 23.16
C PRO A 80 -1.10 -4.35 23.33
N PHE A 81 -1.17 -3.56 22.26
CA PHE A 81 -0.85 -2.14 22.28
C PHE A 81 -2.07 -1.32 22.71
N GLU A 82 -1.87 -0.34 23.60
CA GLU A 82 -2.93 0.62 23.97
C GLU A 82 -3.30 1.52 22.78
N ASN A 83 -2.29 2.01 22.03
CA ASN A 83 -2.47 2.88 20.86
C ASN A 83 -2.32 2.09 19.55
N LYS A 84 -3.33 1.32 19.18
CA LYS A 84 -3.33 0.50 17.96
C LYS A 84 -3.25 1.33 16.68
N ASP A 85 -3.96 2.45 16.59
CA ASP A 85 -3.94 3.33 15.40
C ASP A 85 -2.55 3.91 15.15
N GLY A 86 -1.89 4.36 16.22
CA GLY A 86 -0.53 4.87 16.13
C GLY A 86 0.47 3.79 15.72
N ARG A 87 0.32 2.56 16.23
CA ARG A 87 1.18 1.43 15.87
C ARG A 87 0.94 0.97 14.42
N MET A 88 -0.31 0.95 13.98
CA MET A 88 -0.64 0.65 12.60
C MET A 88 -0.02 1.68 11.63
N SER A 89 -0.13 2.96 11.93
CA SER A 89 0.50 4.01 11.13
C SER A 89 2.03 3.90 11.11
N LEU A 90 2.65 3.58 12.26
CA LEU A 90 4.09 3.35 12.35
C LEU A 90 4.52 2.13 11.54
N LEU A 91 3.79 1.00 11.63
CA LEU A 91 4.03 -0.19 10.80
C LEU A 91 4.13 0.20 9.32
N HIS A 92 3.12 0.87 8.82
CA HIS A 92 3.08 1.26 7.41
C HIS A 92 4.12 2.33 7.04
N SER A 93 4.70 3.06 8.02
CA SER A 93 5.80 3.98 7.74
C SER A 93 7.06 3.26 7.26
N PHE A 94 7.30 2.02 7.71
CA PHE A 94 8.47 1.23 7.28
C PHE A 94 8.44 0.91 5.78
N TYR A 95 7.26 0.77 5.18
CA TYR A 95 7.13 0.68 3.73
C TYR A 95 7.75 1.90 3.02
N CYS A 96 7.47 3.09 3.51
CA CYS A 96 7.99 4.33 2.93
C CYS A 96 9.52 4.43 3.06
N TRP A 97 10.04 4.13 4.24
CA TRP A 97 11.48 4.14 4.51
C TRP A 97 12.21 3.03 3.73
N GLY A 98 11.56 1.88 3.56
CA GLY A 98 12.04 0.82 2.69
C GLY A 98 12.17 1.28 1.23
N ALA A 99 11.13 1.95 0.70
CA ALA A 99 11.16 2.52 -0.65
C ALA A 99 12.29 3.54 -0.82
N VAL A 100 12.45 4.47 0.14
CA VAL A 100 13.56 5.44 0.15
C VAL A 100 14.92 4.71 0.18
N GLY A 101 15.06 3.70 1.06
CA GLY A 101 16.29 2.91 1.19
C GLY A 101 16.64 2.18 -0.11
N VAL A 102 15.67 1.58 -0.77
CA VAL A 102 15.88 0.89 -2.07
C VAL A 102 16.28 1.87 -3.16
N VAL A 103 15.62 3.03 -3.27
CA VAL A 103 15.98 4.04 -4.27
C VAL A 103 17.39 4.56 -4.04
N LEU A 104 17.71 5.04 -2.84
CA LEU A 104 19.02 5.60 -2.52
C LEU A 104 20.12 4.54 -2.60
N GLY A 105 19.89 3.34 -2.07
CA GLY A 105 20.84 2.23 -2.13
C GLY A 105 21.12 1.79 -3.57
N SER A 106 20.11 1.75 -4.43
CA SER A 106 20.26 1.41 -5.84
C SER A 106 21.02 2.49 -6.61
N ILE A 107 20.72 3.77 -6.39
CA ILE A 107 21.47 4.89 -7.00
C ILE A 107 22.95 4.84 -6.60
N LEU A 108 23.22 4.68 -5.29
CA LEU A 108 24.59 4.62 -4.78
C LEU A 108 25.34 3.41 -5.36
N PHE A 109 24.70 2.23 -5.34
CA PHE A 109 25.29 1.01 -5.91
C PHE A 109 25.65 1.17 -7.39
N PHE A 110 24.73 1.68 -8.18
CA PHE A 110 24.97 1.88 -9.62
C PHE A 110 25.95 2.98 -9.93
N ALA A 111 26.05 4.01 -9.09
CA ALA A 111 27.07 5.05 -9.23
C ALA A 111 28.48 4.49 -9.00
N VAL A 112 28.66 3.54 -8.07
CA VAL A 112 29.95 2.94 -7.72
C VAL A 112 30.30 1.77 -8.64
N PHE A 113 29.36 0.86 -8.86
CA PHE A 113 29.60 -0.44 -9.53
C PHE A 113 29.07 -0.51 -10.96
N GLY A 114 28.31 0.50 -11.40
CA GLY A 114 27.70 0.55 -12.73
C GLY A 114 26.44 -0.34 -12.85
N THR A 115 25.59 0.00 -13.81
CA THR A 115 24.28 -0.67 -14.03
C THR A 115 24.40 -2.12 -14.49
N LYS A 116 25.55 -2.53 -15.07
CA LYS A 116 25.80 -3.92 -15.49
C LYS A 116 25.77 -4.90 -14.31
N ASN A 117 26.00 -4.43 -13.08
CA ASN A 117 26.04 -5.24 -11.87
C ASN A 117 24.68 -5.34 -11.15
N TRP A 118 23.58 -5.06 -11.82
CA TRP A 118 22.22 -5.10 -11.26
C TRP A 118 21.85 -6.41 -10.57
N ARG A 119 22.44 -7.55 -11.02
CA ARG A 119 22.20 -8.87 -10.42
C ARG A 119 22.78 -8.95 -9.01
N ILE A 120 23.99 -8.42 -8.82
CA ILE A 120 24.62 -8.39 -7.50
C ILE A 120 23.75 -7.57 -6.55
N LEU A 121 23.22 -6.44 -7.02
CA LEU A 121 22.28 -5.64 -6.24
C LEU A 121 21.01 -6.43 -5.88
N THR A 122 20.46 -7.17 -6.82
CA THR A 122 19.27 -8.00 -6.58
C THR A 122 19.54 -9.09 -5.54
N LEU A 123 20.72 -9.73 -5.58
CA LEU A 123 21.13 -10.71 -4.57
C LEU A 123 21.36 -10.06 -3.20
N LEU A 124 21.87 -8.85 -3.13
CA LEU A 124 21.99 -8.09 -1.88
C LEU A 124 20.60 -7.79 -1.29
N TRP A 125 19.64 -7.39 -2.12
CA TRP A 125 18.26 -7.20 -1.66
C TRP A 125 17.60 -8.50 -1.18
N ALA A 126 17.96 -9.66 -1.73
CA ALA A 126 17.46 -10.95 -1.27
C ALA A 126 17.89 -11.29 0.17
N LEU A 127 18.96 -10.69 0.69
CA LEU A 127 19.37 -10.86 2.09
C LEU A 127 18.33 -10.33 3.07
N VAL A 128 17.59 -9.28 2.72
CA VAL A 128 16.59 -8.67 3.60
C VAL A 128 15.49 -9.67 3.98
N PRO A 129 14.75 -10.28 3.04
CA PRO A 129 13.77 -11.30 3.39
C PRO A 129 14.39 -12.54 4.03
N LEU A 130 15.63 -12.93 3.73
CA LEU A 130 16.30 -14.04 4.42
C LEU A 130 16.53 -13.74 5.91
N VAL A 131 16.97 -12.53 6.26
CA VAL A 131 17.08 -12.09 7.65
C VAL A 131 15.71 -12.09 8.32
N ASN A 132 14.67 -11.63 7.62
CA ASN A 132 13.31 -11.63 8.16
C ASN A 132 12.78 -13.04 8.42
N VAL A 133 13.16 -14.06 7.63
CA VAL A 133 12.83 -15.47 7.94
C VAL A 133 13.28 -15.83 9.36
N VAL A 134 14.54 -15.53 9.70
CA VAL A 134 15.10 -15.83 11.03
C VAL A 134 14.38 -15.04 12.12
N GLN A 135 14.11 -13.76 11.87
CA GLN A 135 13.41 -12.90 12.83
C GLN A 135 11.99 -13.38 13.10
N PHE A 136 11.20 -13.74 12.07
CA PHE A 136 9.83 -14.24 12.23
C PHE A 136 9.75 -15.64 12.84
N LEU A 137 10.79 -16.45 12.72
CA LEU A 137 10.87 -17.71 13.46
C LEU A 137 11.00 -17.48 14.97
N ALA A 138 11.71 -16.42 15.39
CA ALA A 138 11.96 -16.10 16.79
C ALA A 138 10.94 -15.15 17.43
N CYS A 139 10.26 -14.29 16.64
CA CYS A 139 9.32 -13.29 17.12
C CYS A 139 8.04 -13.94 17.67
N PRO A 140 7.49 -13.53 18.82
CA PRO A 140 6.15 -13.93 19.25
C PRO A 140 5.11 -13.36 18.27
N ILE A 141 4.19 -14.22 17.81
CA ILE A 141 3.11 -13.83 16.88
C ILE A 141 1.80 -14.33 17.47
N GLU A 142 0.95 -13.39 17.85
CA GLU A 142 -0.39 -13.64 18.37
C GLU A 142 -1.40 -13.73 17.22
N ARG A 143 -2.52 -14.41 17.45
CA ARG A 143 -3.65 -14.45 16.53
C ARG A 143 -4.58 -13.28 16.80
N LEU A 144 -5.13 -12.69 15.74
CA LEU A 144 -6.05 -11.55 15.85
C LEU A 144 -7.36 -11.92 16.53
N VAL A 145 -7.90 -13.09 16.19
CA VAL A 145 -9.17 -13.62 16.70
C VAL A 145 -9.01 -15.09 17.01
N GLU A 146 -9.61 -15.56 18.09
CA GLU A 146 -9.63 -16.98 18.43
C GLU A 146 -10.44 -17.80 17.44
N ASP A 147 -10.15 -19.11 17.36
CA ASP A 147 -10.80 -20.00 16.40
C ASP A 147 -12.33 -20.04 16.68
N GLY A 148 -13.13 -19.60 15.72
CA GLY A 148 -14.60 -19.58 15.79
C GLY A 148 -15.21 -18.23 16.16
N GLU A 149 -14.44 -17.23 16.58
CA GLU A 149 -14.98 -15.91 16.94
C GLU A 149 -15.03 -14.92 15.77
N SER A 150 -14.39 -15.23 14.63
CA SER A 150 -14.45 -14.39 13.44
C SER A 150 -15.77 -14.56 12.68
N LEU A 151 -16.26 -13.48 12.09
CA LEU A 151 -17.44 -13.53 11.23
C LEU A 151 -17.21 -14.47 10.04
N PRO A 152 -18.12 -15.44 9.78
CA PRO A 152 -18.06 -16.25 8.58
C PRO A 152 -18.04 -15.36 7.33
N LEU A 153 -17.20 -15.71 6.34
CA LEU A 153 -17.00 -14.94 5.11
C LEU A 153 -18.33 -14.50 4.46
N ARG A 154 -19.32 -15.38 4.43
CA ARG A 154 -20.64 -15.07 3.86
C ARG A 154 -21.39 -13.98 4.63
N LYS A 155 -21.24 -13.91 5.97
CA LYS A 155 -21.84 -12.86 6.80
C LYS A 155 -21.06 -11.55 6.62
N LEU A 156 -19.72 -11.61 6.60
CA LEU A 156 -18.86 -10.45 6.38
C LEU A 156 -19.17 -9.75 5.05
N LEU A 157 -19.33 -10.49 3.95
CA LEU A 157 -19.68 -9.95 2.63
C LEU A 157 -21.10 -9.32 2.55
N ARG A 158 -21.96 -9.60 3.51
CA ARG A 158 -23.30 -8.99 3.59
C ARG A 158 -23.30 -7.66 4.35
N LEU A 159 -22.22 -7.30 5.03
CA LEU A 159 -22.11 -6.05 5.76
C LEU A 159 -21.94 -4.87 4.80
N PRO A 160 -22.87 -3.89 4.77
CA PRO A 160 -22.69 -2.67 3.99
C PRO A 160 -21.45 -1.89 4.40
N LEU A 161 -21.06 -2.00 5.68
CA LEU A 161 -19.86 -1.39 6.24
C LEU A 161 -18.60 -1.92 5.55
N LEU A 162 -18.49 -3.23 5.29
CA LEU A 162 -17.34 -3.80 4.58
C LEU A 162 -17.15 -3.15 3.19
N TRP A 163 -18.25 -3.03 2.44
CA TRP A 163 -18.18 -2.43 1.09
C TRP A 163 -17.78 -0.96 1.12
N MET A 164 -18.21 -0.23 2.16
CA MET A 164 -17.74 1.15 2.36
C MET A 164 -16.25 1.20 2.67
N MET A 165 -15.73 0.29 3.50
CA MET A 165 -14.29 0.19 3.81
C MET A 165 -13.48 -0.25 2.59
N ILE A 166 -13.99 -1.19 1.79
CA ILE A 166 -13.41 -1.59 0.51
C ILE A 166 -13.30 -0.37 -0.43
N LEU A 167 -14.35 0.42 -0.55
CA LEU A 167 -14.34 1.61 -1.41
C LEU A 167 -13.35 2.66 -0.91
N LEU A 168 -13.27 2.89 0.40
CA LEU A 168 -12.26 3.77 1.00
C LEU A 168 -10.85 3.29 0.69
N MET A 169 -10.61 1.97 0.75
CA MET A 169 -9.30 1.39 0.50
C MET A 169 -8.92 1.46 -0.98
N ILE A 170 -9.86 1.21 -1.91
CA ILE A 170 -9.64 1.44 -3.35
C ILE A 170 -9.21 2.89 -3.59
N CYS A 171 -9.92 3.84 -3.01
CA CYS A 171 -9.60 5.26 -3.16
C CYS A 171 -8.25 5.62 -2.52
N SER A 172 -7.90 5.01 -1.39
CA SER A 172 -6.60 5.17 -0.73
C SER A 172 -5.46 4.72 -1.63
N GLY A 173 -5.49 3.46 -2.07
CA GLY A 173 -4.48 2.88 -2.96
C GLY A 173 -4.38 3.64 -4.28
N ALA A 174 -5.52 3.97 -4.89
CA ALA A 174 -5.57 4.75 -6.12
C ALA A 174 -4.94 6.13 -5.98
N SER A 175 -5.24 6.86 -4.89
CA SER A 175 -4.70 8.21 -4.65
C SER A 175 -3.19 8.19 -4.38
N GLU A 176 -2.67 7.15 -3.72
CA GLU A 176 -1.25 6.98 -3.45
C GLU A 176 -0.50 6.67 -4.75
N THR A 177 -0.90 5.61 -5.45
CA THR A 177 -0.12 5.04 -6.56
C THR A 177 -0.21 5.86 -7.85
N SER A 178 -1.34 6.53 -8.12
CA SER A 178 -1.45 7.43 -9.28
C SER A 178 -0.40 8.54 -9.25
N MET A 179 -0.15 9.12 -8.09
CA MET A 179 0.87 10.16 -7.96
C MET A 179 2.27 9.56 -7.89
N ALA A 180 2.48 8.55 -7.05
CA ALA A 180 3.80 7.95 -6.81
C ALA A 180 4.42 7.38 -8.08
N GLN A 181 3.64 6.66 -8.90
CA GLN A 181 4.14 5.99 -10.09
C GLN A 181 4.52 6.95 -11.21
N TRP A 182 3.80 8.06 -11.34
CA TRP A 182 4.07 9.06 -12.37
C TRP A 182 4.96 10.22 -11.88
N ALA A 183 5.31 10.28 -10.60
CA ALA A 183 6.05 11.37 -9.99
C ALA A 183 7.44 11.59 -10.63
N SER A 184 8.17 10.53 -10.99
CA SER A 184 9.46 10.64 -11.67
C SER A 184 9.33 11.24 -13.07
N ALA A 185 8.43 10.67 -13.90
CA ALA A 185 8.17 11.16 -15.25
C ALA A 185 7.64 12.61 -15.24
N PHE A 186 6.81 12.96 -14.25
CA PHE A 186 6.34 14.32 -14.06
C PHE A 186 7.49 15.27 -13.70
N ALA A 187 8.38 14.87 -12.78
CA ALA A 187 9.56 15.66 -12.39
C ALA A 187 10.51 15.87 -13.57
N GLU A 188 10.83 14.81 -14.32
CA GLU A 188 11.68 14.87 -15.52
C GLU A 188 11.10 15.81 -16.57
N SER A 189 9.81 15.67 -16.90
CA SER A 189 9.15 16.50 -17.92
C SER A 189 9.00 17.95 -17.49
N ALA A 190 8.73 18.21 -16.20
CA ALA A 190 8.51 19.54 -15.67
C ALA A 190 9.81 20.33 -15.50
N LEU A 191 10.88 19.69 -15.00
CA LEU A 191 12.17 20.35 -14.71
C LEU A 191 13.21 20.17 -15.82
N ARG A 192 12.96 19.29 -16.80
CA ARG A 192 13.93 18.89 -17.85
C ARG A 192 15.26 18.39 -17.25
N VAL A 193 15.18 17.61 -16.21
CA VAL A 193 16.33 17.03 -15.47
C VAL A 193 16.58 15.59 -15.87
N SER A 194 17.70 15.04 -15.43
CA SER A 194 18.03 13.62 -15.63
C SER A 194 17.09 12.70 -14.85
N LYS A 195 16.98 11.45 -15.28
CA LYS A 195 16.21 10.39 -14.61
C LYS A 195 16.53 10.29 -13.12
N THR A 196 17.81 10.34 -12.74
CA THR A 196 18.24 10.29 -11.33
C THR A 196 17.65 11.42 -10.50
N VAL A 197 17.66 12.65 -11.03
CA VAL A 197 17.08 13.80 -10.33
C VAL A 197 15.56 13.70 -10.31
N GLY A 198 14.94 13.18 -11.38
CA GLY A 198 13.51 12.90 -11.44
C GLY A 198 13.07 11.90 -10.38
N ASP A 199 13.82 10.81 -10.19
CA ASP A 199 13.55 9.78 -9.18
C ASP A 199 13.71 10.32 -7.73
N LEU A 200 14.67 11.22 -7.50
CA LEU A 200 14.85 11.86 -6.20
C LEU A 200 13.77 12.90 -5.91
N ALA A 201 13.48 13.78 -6.86
CA ALA A 201 12.51 14.86 -6.69
C ALA A 201 11.05 14.39 -6.78
N GLY A 202 10.78 13.28 -7.43
CA GLY A 202 9.45 12.68 -7.54
C GLY A 202 9.20 11.62 -6.47
N PRO A 203 9.38 10.32 -6.79
CA PRO A 203 8.98 9.22 -5.93
C PRO A 203 9.73 9.17 -4.59
N CYS A 204 11.03 9.55 -4.53
CA CYS A 204 11.78 9.54 -3.28
C CYS A 204 11.24 10.60 -2.31
N LEU A 205 11.05 11.85 -2.77
CA LEU A 205 10.50 12.92 -1.93
C LEU A 205 9.05 12.64 -1.54
N PHE A 206 8.24 12.05 -2.42
CA PHE A 206 6.91 11.55 -2.12
C PHE A 206 6.94 10.53 -0.98
N ALA A 207 7.82 9.51 -1.07
CA ALA A 207 7.94 8.46 -0.05
C ALA A 207 8.43 9.01 1.30
N VAL A 208 9.37 9.95 1.31
CA VAL A 208 9.83 10.65 2.52
C VAL A 208 8.66 11.39 3.17
N SER A 209 7.91 12.18 2.40
CA SER A 209 6.77 12.95 2.90
C SER A 209 5.69 12.03 3.47
N MET A 210 5.41 10.91 2.80
CA MET A 210 4.46 9.89 3.25
C MET A 210 4.93 9.23 4.55
N GLY A 211 6.20 8.84 4.65
CA GLY A 211 6.78 8.26 5.86
C GLY A 211 6.74 9.22 7.04
N LEU A 212 7.04 10.50 6.82
CA LEU A 212 6.92 11.54 7.84
C LEU A 212 5.48 11.72 8.32
N SER A 213 4.50 11.75 7.42
CA SER A 213 3.07 11.82 7.76
C SER A 213 2.66 10.66 8.67
N ARG A 214 3.05 9.43 8.30
CA ARG A 214 2.76 8.21 9.09
C ARG A 214 3.38 8.24 10.48
N ILE A 215 4.62 8.70 10.61
CA ILE A 215 5.29 8.86 11.92
C ILE A 215 4.61 9.95 12.75
N LEU A 216 4.31 11.11 12.16
CA LEU A 216 3.66 12.22 12.86
C LEU A 216 2.28 11.79 13.37
N TYR A 217 1.47 11.17 12.52
CA TYR A 217 0.19 10.64 12.95
C TYR A 217 0.37 9.58 14.05
N GLY A 218 1.30 8.64 13.89
CA GLY A 218 1.59 7.61 14.89
C GLY A 218 1.90 8.18 16.28
N LYS A 219 2.61 9.31 16.34
CA LYS A 219 2.92 10.01 17.60
C LYS A 219 1.75 10.84 18.16
N MET A 220 0.85 11.29 17.32
CA MET A 220 -0.24 12.21 17.67
C MET A 220 -1.61 11.54 17.69
N SER A 221 -1.72 10.27 17.37
CA SER A 221 -2.98 9.54 17.19
C SER A 221 -3.88 9.56 18.44
N GLU A 222 -3.31 9.57 19.64
CA GLU A 222 -4.07 9.69 20.88
C GLU A 222 -4.78 11.05 21.03
N LYS A 223 -4.25 12.11 20.38
CA LYS A 223 -4.79 13.47 20.43
C LYS A 223 -5.67 13.81 19.22
N LEU A 224 -5.57 13.03 18.16
CA LEU A 224 -6.23 13.27 16.89
C LEU A 224 -7.37 12.26 16.68
N ASN A 225 -8.54 12.77 16.33
CA ASN A 225 -9.61 11.90 15.87
C ASN A 225 -9.26 11.35 14.45
N LEU A 226 -9.22 10.03 14.33
CA LEU A 226 -8.82 9.34 13.08
C LEU A 226 -9.66 9.77 11.88
N GLU A 227 -10.99 9.81 12.02
CA GLU A 227 -11.90 10.17 10.92
C GLU A 227 -11.67 11.61 10.44
N LYS A 228 -11.46 12.55 11.38
CA LYS A 228 -11.15 13.95 11.05
C LYS A 228 -9.78 14.08 10.39
N ALA A 229 -8.78 13.35 10.88
CA ALA A 229 -7.44 13.36 10.30
C ALA A 229 -7.47 12.81 8.87
N MET A 230 -8.18 11.70 8.62
CA MET A 230 -8.37 11.14 7.27
C MET A 230 -9.13 12.11 6.35
N LEU A 231 -10.16 12.78 6.85
CA LEU A 231 -10.92 13.78 6.08
C LEU A 231 -10.03 14.96 5.65
N LEU A 232 -9.26 15.52 6.59
CA LEU A 232 -8.32 16.60 6.30
C LEU A 232 -7.24 16.17 5.30
N SER A 233 -6.72 14.95 5.45
CA SER A 233 -5.77 14.35 4.50
C SER A 233 -6.39 14.17 3.11
N GLY A 234 -7.64 13.73 3.03
CA GLY A 234 -8.38 13.64 1.77
C GLY A 234 -8.54 14.99 1.07
N LEU A 235 -8.93 16.02 1.81
CA LEU A 235 -9.05 17.38 1.28
C LEU A 235 -7.69 17.94 0.83
N LEU A 236 -6.64 17.71 1.61
CA LEU A 236 -5.27 18.10 1.23
C LEU A 236 -4.83 17.36 -0.03
N CYS A 237 -5.16 16.06 -0.16
CA CYS A 237 -4.83 15.27 -1.35
C CYS A 237 -5.52 15.84 -2.60
N VAL A 238 -6.80 16.18 -2.54
CA VAL A 238 -7.51 16.87 -3.63
C VAL A 238 -6.77 18.15 -4.01
N ALA A 239 -6.41 18.98 -3.04
CA ALA A 239 -5.67 20.22 -3.29
C ALA A 239 -4.30 19.97 -3.97
N CYS A 240 -3.58 18.92 -3.53
CA CYS A 240 -2.29 18.53 -4.12
C CYS A 240 -2.44 18.07 -5.58
N TYR A 241 -3.44 17.26 -5.88
CA TYR A 241 -3.75 16.83 -7.24
C TYR A 241 -4.11 18.01 -8.16
N LEU A 242 -4.94 18.93 -7.68
CA LEU A 242 -5.29 20.15 -8.41
C LEU A 242 -4.06 21.04 -8.61
N LEU A 243 -3.22 21.19 -7.59
CA LEU A 243 -1.97 21.96 -7.70
C LEU A 243 -1.03 21.34 -8.74
N ALA A 244 -0.84 20.01 -8.74
CA ALA A 244 0.00 19.33 -9.73
C ALA A 244 -0.57 19.46 -11.15
N SER A 245 -1.90 19.40 -11.31
CA SER A 245 -2.57 19.44 -12.62
C SER A 245 -2.65 20.84 -13.23
N PHE A 246 -2.94 21.86 -12.42
CA PHE A 246 -3.21 23.22 -12.92
C PHE A 246 -2.04 24.18 -12.81
N SER A 247 -1.02 23.89 -11.98
CA SER A 247 0.08 24.83 -11.81
C SER A 247 0.84 25.08 -13.11
N PRO A 248 1.04 26.34 -13.52
CA PRO A 248 1.90 26.68 -14.64
C PRO A 248 3.39 26.56 -14.28
N LEU A 249 3.74 26.64 -13.00
CA LEU A 249 5.12 26.60 -12.51
C LEU A 249 5.51 25.15 -12.16
N PRO A 250 6.58 24.61 -12.76
CA PRO A 250 7.04 23.25 -12.51
C PRO A 250 7.29 22.95 -11.02
N ILE A 251 7.90 23.89 -10.30
CA ILE A 251 8.21 23.75 -8.88
C ILE A 251 6.95 23.59 -8.04
N LEU A 252 5.89 24.35 -8.32
CA LEU A 252 4.62 24.21 -7.60
C LEU A 252 3.95 22.87 -7.90
N GLY A 253 4.03 22.38 -9.15
CA GLY A 253 3.55 21.04 -9.50
C GLY A 253 4.27 19.94 -8.71
N LEU A 254 5.60 20.02 -8.60
CA LEU A 254 6.39 19.09 -7.78
C LEU A 254 6.12 19.22 -6.29
N THR A 255 5.90 20.44 -5.80
CA THR A 255 5.45 20.65 -4.41
C THR A 255 4.11 19.95 -4.18
N GLY A 256 3.18 20.02 -5.14
CA GLY A 256 1.91 19.27 -5.12
C GLY A 256 2.16 17.77 -5.04
N CYS A 257 3.09 17.21 -5.84
CA CYS A 257 3.45 15.79 -5.76
C CYS A 257 4.03 15.40 -4.40
N ALA A 258 4.98 16.17 -3.87
CA ALA A 258 5.60 15.91 -2.57
C ALA A 258 4.60 15.98 -1.42
N LEU A 259 3.77 17.04 -1.37
CA LEU A 259 2.72 17.20 -0.36
C LEU A 259 1.62 16.15 -0.51
N CYS A 260 1.36 15.65 -1.73
CA CYS A 260 0.47 14.52 -1.94
C CYS A 260 0.95 13.29 -1.17
N GLY A 261 2.25 12.99 -1.16
CA GLY A 261 2.83 11.94 -0.31
C GLY A 261 2.45 12.12 1.16
N PHE A 262 2.59 13.34 1.69
CA PHE A 262 2.16 13.63 3.06
C PHE A 262 0.66 13.40 3.28
N SER A 263 -0.16 13.84 2.33
CA SER A 263 -1.62 13.72 2.43
C SER A 263 -2.12 12.26 2.39
N VAL A 264 -1.56 11.41 1.52
CA VAL A 264 -1.98 9.99 1.42
C VAL A 264 -1.46 9.14 2.57
N GLY A 265 -0.48 9.64 3.34
CA GLY A 265 0.23 8.85 4.35
C GLY A 265 -0.66 8.10 5.32
N ILE A 266 -1.73 8.72 5.82
CA ILE A 266 -2.64 8.08 6.79
C ILE A 266 -3.84 7.39 6.16
N MET A 267 -4.07 7.51 4.85
CA MET A 267 -5.29 6.98 4.23
C MET A 267 -5.34 5.45 4.28
N TRP A 268 -4.27 4.79 3.92
CA TRP A 268 -4.18 3.32 3.96
C TRP A 268 -4.23 2.80 5.40
N PRO A 269 -3.28 3.12 6.30
CA PRO A 269 -3.31 2.64 7.67
C PRO A 269 -4.55 3.10 8.44
N GLY A 270 -5.05 4.30 8.16
CA GLY A 270 -6.26 4.82 8.76
C GLY A 270 -7.51 4.04 8.35
N THR A 271 -7.62 3.62 7.07
CA THR A 271 -8.73 2.79 6.62
C THR A 271 -8.69 1.41 7.30
N ILE A 272 -7.50 0.82 7.48
CA ILE A 272 -7.32 -0.44 8.22
C ILE A 272 -7.77 -0.27 9.67
N SER A 273 -7.23 0.73 10.38
CA SER A 273 -7.58 1.01 11.77
C SER A 273 -9.07 1.31 11.96
N LEU A 274 -9.66 2.11 11.06
CA LEU A 274 -11.09 2.43 11.09
C LEU A 274 -11.95 1.17 10.88
N SER A 275 -11.51 0.27 10.00
CA SER A 275 -12.20 -1.00 9.75
C SER A 275 -12.15 -1.91 10.97
N SER A 276 -11.00 -2.03 11.62
CA SER A 276 -10.82 -2.81 12.85
C SER A 276 -11.67 -2.29 14.00
N GLN A 277 -11.68 -0.97 14.21
CA GLN A 277 -12.52 -0.34 15.24
C GLN A 277 -14.02 -0.55 15.02
N LYS A 278 -14.48 -0.48 13.75
CA LYS A 278 -15.91 -0.56 13.43
C LYS A 278 -16.42 -2.00 13.22
N CYS A 279 -15.53 -2.94 12.94
CA CYS A 279 -15.83 -4.36 12.76
C CYS A 279 -14.74 -5.25 13.40
N PRO A 280 -14.64 -5.29 14.75
CA PRO A 280 -13.59 -6.04 15.44
C PRO A 280 -13.59 -7.53 15.10
N GLN A 281 -14.75 -8.11 14.80
CA GLN A 281 -14.90 -9.53 14.43
C GLN A 281 -14.66 -9.80 12.94
N GLY A 282 -14.20 -8.79 12.16
CA GLY A 282 -13.92 -8.95 10.73
C GLY A 282 -12.80 -9.96 10.42
N GLY A 283 -11.92 -10.19 11.39
CA GLY A 283 -10.84 -11.17 11.31
C GLY A 283 -9.88 -10.92 10.15
N THR A 284 -9.00 -11.88 9.88
CA THR A 284 -8.01 -11.79 8.78
C THR A 284 -8.66 -11.63 7.40
N ALA A 285 -9.86 -12.20 7.20
CA ALA A 285 -10.57 -12.07 5.94
C ALA A 285 -10.89 -10.61 5.59
N MET A 286 -11.26 -9.78 6.57
CA MET A 286 -11.49 -8.35 6.36
C MET A 286 -10.20 -7.64 5.90
N PHE A 287 -9.07 -7.88 6.57
CA PHE A 287 -7.79 -7.30 6.21
C PHE A 287 -7.34 -7.71 4.80
N ALA A 288 -7.55 -8.98 4.43
CA ALA A 288 -7.25 -9.48 3.09
C ALA A 288 -8.12 -8.81 2.01
N PHE A 289 -9.42 -8.58 2.28
CA PHE A 289 -10.26 -7.81 1.36
C PHE A 289 -9.85 -6.34 1.25
N LEU A 290 -9.37 -5.76 2.33
CA LEU A 290 -8.86 -4.39 2.29
C LEU A 290 -7.55 -4.31 1.49
N ALA A 291 -6.60 -5.23 1.68
CA ALA A 291 -5.38 -5.30 0.89
C ALA A 291 -5.71 -5.47 -0.61
N LEU A 292 -6.53 -6.47 -0.95
CA LEU A 292 -7.05 -6.69 -2.31
C LEU A 292 -7.67 -5.43 -2.93
N ALA A 293 -8.46 -4.69 -2.16
CA ALA A 293 -9.12 -3.46 -2.60
C ALA A 293 -8.12 -2.33 -2.86
N GLY A 294 -7.12 -2.17 -1.97
CA GLY A 294 -6.05 -1.20 -2.12
C GLY A 294 -5.20 -1.47 -3.36
N ASP A 295 -4.82 -2.72 -3.58
CA ASP A 295 -4.05 -3.17 -4.75
C ASP A 295 -4.83 -3.00 -6.06
N LEU A 296 -6.15 -3.26 -6.02
CA LEU A 296 -7.01 -2.99 -7.17
C LEU A 296 -7.00 -1.49 -7.53
N GLY A 297 -7.15 -0.61 -6.53
CA GLY A 297 -7.02 0.83 -6.70
C GLY A 297 -5.64 1.22 -7.24
N GLY A 298 -4.59 0.65 -6.64
CA GLY A 298 -3.20 0.87 -7.02
C GLY A 298 -2.82 0.37 -8.41
N THR A 299 -3.53 -0.61 -8.93
CA THR A 299 -3.32 -1.14 -10.29
C THR A 299 -4.06 -0.34 -11.34
N VAL A 300 -5.33 -0.05 -11.10
CA VAL A 300 -6.22 0.58 -12.09
C VAL A 300 -5.89 2.06 -12.26
N SER A 301 -5.60 2.76 -11.17
CA SER A 301 -5.49 4.21 -11.21
C SER A 301 -4.27 4.74 -11.99
N PRO A 302 -3.04 4.19 -11.87
CA PRO A 302 -1.92 4.63 -12.71
C PRO A 302 -2.12 4.32 -14.20
N ALA A 303 -2.76 3.19 -14.51
CA ALA A 303 -3.12 2.85 -15.89
C ALA A 303 -4.12 3.88 -16.46
N MET A 304 -5.08 4.30 -15.65
CA MET A 304 -6.04 5.36 -16.02
C MET A 304 -5.33 6.70 -16.26
N VAL A 305 -4.39 7.09 -15.37
CA VAL A 305 -3.56 8.30 -15.58
C VAL A 305 -2.80 8.21 -16.90
N GLY A 306 -2.15 7.08 -17.19
CA GLY A 306 -1.43 6.88 -18.47
C GLY A 306 -2.33 7.01 -19.69
N SER A 307 -3.45 6.27 -19.70
CA SER A 307 -4.40 6.29 -20.82
C SER A 307 -4.98 7.68 -21.09
N PHE A 308 -5.40 8.40 -20.05
CA PHE A 308 -5.92 9.77 -20.22
C PHE A 308 -4.81 10.75 -20.59
N SER A 309 -3.57 10.55 -20.15
CA SER A 309 -2.43 11.36 -20.58
C SER A 309 -2.16 11.19 -22.08
N GLU A 310 -2.20 9.96 -22.59
CA GLU A 310 -2.06 9.66 -24.02
C GLU A 310 -3.17 10.30 -24.86
N LEU A 311 -4.42 10.15 -24.43
CA LEU A 311 -5.57 10.80 -25.09
C LEU A 311 -5.45 12.33 -25.13
N ALA A 312 -4.77 12.92 -24.15
CA ALA A 312 -4.48 14.35 -24.07
C ALA A 312 -3.15 14.75 -24.75
N GLY A 313 -2.63 13.92 -25.68
CA GLY A 313 -1.41 14.22 -26.43
C GLY A 313 -0.12 14.09 -25.61
N GLY A 314 -0.08 13.20 -24.63
CA GLY A 314 1.06 12.98 -23.74
C GLY A 314 1.10 13.90 -22.51
N ASN A 315 0.02 14.61 -22.23
CA ASN A 315 -0.05 15.55 -21.10
C ASN A 315 -0.38 14.85 -19.78
N LEU A 316 0.64 14.59 -18.97
CA LEU A 316 0.50 13.96 -17.65
C LEU A 316 -0.42 14.74 -16.70
N LYS A 317 -0.49 16.06 -16.82
CA LYS A 317 -1.39 16.88 -15.99
C LYS A 317 -2.86 16.53 -16.21
N ALA A 318 -3.25 16.19 -17.44
CA ALA A 318 -4.61 15.75 -17.75
C ALA A 318 -4.94 14.40 -17.10
N GLY A 319 -3.99 13.45 -17.12
CA GLY A 319 -4.15 12.16 -16.45
C GLY A 319 -4.28 12.31 -14.93
N LEU A 320 -3.42 13.13 -14.31
CA LEU A 320 -3.49 13.42 -12.87
C LEU A 320 -4.79 14.14 -12.48
N LEU A 321 -5.30 15.02 -13.34
CA LEU A 321 -6.58 15.68 -13.10
C LEU A 321 -7.73 14.68 -13.03
N VAL A 322 -7.76 13.69 -13.92
CA VAL A 322 -8.77 12.63 -13.87
C VAL A 322 -8.63 11.79 -12.61
N ALA A 323 -7.41 11.49 -12.18
CA ALA A 323 -7.16 10.73 -10.95
C ALA A 323 -7.60 11.47 -9.66
N THR A 324 -7.84 12.80 -9.72
CA THR A 324 -8.42 13.56 -8.60
C THR A 324 -9.79 13.03 -8.18
N PHE A 325 -10.46 12.26 -9.05
CA PHE A 325 -11.69 11.56 -8.72
C PHE A 325 -11.57 10.68 -7.47
N PHE A 326 -10.45 9.98 -7.28
CA PHE A 326 -10.28 9.05 -6.17
C PHE A 326 -10.22 9.73 -4.80
N PRO A 327 -9.39 10.76 -4.57
CA PRO A 327 -9.41 11.45 -3.27
C PRO A 327 -10.72 12.22 -3.03
N ILE A 328 -11.42 12.72 -4.06
CA ILE A 328 -12.75 13.30 -3.91
C ILE A 328 -13.74 12.22 -3.43
N LEU A 329 -13.75 11.05 -4.07
CA LEU A 329 -14.62 9.95 -3.67
C LEU A 329 -14.32 9.47 -2.26
N LEU A 330 -13.03 9.43 -1.84
CA LEU A 330 -12.64 9.11 -0.48
C LEU A 330 -13.23 10.10 0.54
N VAL A 331 -13.14 11.41 0.27
CA VAL A 331 -13.74 12.45 1.11
C VAL A 331 -15.25 12.27 1.22
N VAL A 332 -15.93 12.03 0.10
CA VAL A 332 -17.39 11.79 0.08
C VAL A 332 -17.74 10.56 0.91
N CYS A 333 -17.01 9.46 0.75
CA CYS A 333 -17.23 8.23 1.51
C CYS A 333 -17.05 8.45 3.01
N LEU A 334 -16.03 9.21 3.45
CA LEU A 334 -15.83 9.53 4.86
C LEU A 334 -16.96 10.39 5.43
N LEU A 335 -17.45 11.37 4.66
CA LEU A 335 -18.59 12.20 5.07
C LEU A 335 -19.87 11.36 5.20
N VAL A 336 -20.14 10.48 4.25
CA VAL A 336 -21.29 9.55 4.30
C VAL A 336 -21.17 8.59 5.47
N LEU A 337 -19.98 8.05 5.72
CA LEU A 337 -19.73 7.18 6.85
C LEU A 337 -20.03 7.87 8.18
N ASN A 338 -19.54 9.10 8.34
CA ASN A 338 -19.75 9.89 9.55
C ASN A 338 -21.25 10.23 9.78
N GLN A 339 -21.98 10.56 8.71
CA GLN A 339 -23.42 10.88 8.81
C GLN A 339 -24.30 9.63 9.07
N ARG A 340 -23.90 8.46 8.55
CA ARG A 340 -24.68 7.22 8.62
C ARG A 340 -24.17 6.25 9.68
N MET A 341 -23.36 6.65 10.60
CA MET A 341 -22.87 5.82 11.72
C MET A 341 -24.02 5.11 12.44
N ASN A 342 -25.11 5.83 12.73
CA ASN A 342 -26.31 5.27 13.36
C ASN A 342 -27.03 4.20 12.52
N PHE A 343 -26.80 4.16 11.22
CA PHE A 343 -27.39 3.16 10.32
C PHE A 343 -26.58 1.86 10.24
N PHE A 344 -25.25 1.96 10.38
CA PHE A 344 -24.37 0.78 10.27
C PHE A 344 -24.24 0.02 11.60
N HIS A 345 -24.30 0.73 12.72
CA HIS A 345 -24.09 0.16 14.06
C HIS A 345 -25.12 -0.95 14.41
N PRO A 346 -26.44 -0.83 14.17
CA PRO A 346 -27.41 -1.86 14.53
C PRO A 346 -27.19 -3.18 13.76
N LYS A 347 -26.81 -3.11 12.47
CA LYS A 347 -26.59 -4.29 11.63
C LYS A 347 -25.34 -5.09 12.01
N VAL A 348 -24.32 -4.42 12.51
CA VAL A 348 -23.10 -5.08 13.03
C VAL A 348 -23.49 -5.79 14.33
N THR A 349 -24.21 -5.13 15.23
CA THR A 349 -24.65 -5.68 16.53
C THR A 349 -25.64 -6.86 16.37
N GLU A 350 -26.59 -6.78 15.43
CA GLU A 350 -27.49 -7.89 15.14
C GLU A 350 -26.77 -9.15 14.64
N LEU A 351 -25.78 -8.98 13.78
CA LEU A 351 -24.98 -10.10 13.29
C LEU A 351 -24.01 -10.65 14.35
N GLN A 352 -23.56 -9.81 15.29
CA GLN A 352 -22.78 -10.21 16.45
C GLN A 352 -23.57 -11.05 17.44
N ASN A 353 -24.83 -10.68 17.69
CA ASN A 353 -25.73 -11.42 18.59
C ASN A 353 -26.26 -12.75 18.02
N GLN A 354 -25.95 -13.06 16.74
CA GLN A 354 -26.31 -14.32 16.08
C GLN A 354 -25.13 -15.32 16.03
N LEU A 355 -23.99 -14.99 16.64
CA LEU A 355 -22.85 -15.88 16.91
C LEU A 355 -22.96 -16.48 18.30
#